data_a996b667f6bdafc4e841368c91977e58
#
_entry.id   a996b667f6bdafc4e841368c91977e58
#
_cell.length_a   1.000
_cell.length_b   1.000
_cell.length_c   1.000
_cell.angle_alpha   90.00
_cell.angle_beta   90.00
_cell.angle_gamma   90.00
#
_symmetry.space_group_name_H-M   'P 1'
#
loop_
_entity.id
_entity.type
_entity.pdbx_description
1 polymer ?
#
loop_
_entity_poly.entity_id
_entity_poly.type
_entity_poly.pdbx_seq_one_letter_code
_entity_poly.pdbx_strand_id
1 'polypeptide(L)'
;CGYGRSGKFFAHQHLDVRPDIITCAKGIGNGFPMGAVLISPKIEATYGMLGTTFGGNHLACTAALAVLDVIEREHLVENAAKVGNYLISELKKLQQTNPSIVDVRGEGLMIGIEFEGPIKDLRNHLVHDKHVFTGAASTNILRLLPPLCLSMDEAKEAIELLK
;
A
#
# COMPACT_ATOMS: atom_id res chain seq x y z
N CYS A 1 2.77 -2.69 6.59
CA CYS A 1 2.86 -2.59 5.13
C CYS A 1 4.23 -3.03 4.64
N GLY A 2 4.25 -3.70 3.51
CA GLY A 2 5.48 -4.16 2.87
C GLY A 2 5.43 -4.04 1.36
N TYR A 3 6.50 -4.51 0.74
CA TYR A 3 6.65 -4.59 -0.71
C TYR A 3 6.49 -3.24 -1.42
N GLY A 4 7.05 -2.17 -0.84
CA GLY A 4 7.10 -0.85 -1.45
C GLY A 4 5.90 0.06 -1.19
N ARG A 5 4.79 -0.44 -0.65
CA ARG A 5 3.52 0.31 -0.50
C ARG A 5 3.67 1.69 0.14
N SER A 6 4.52 1.82 1.14
CA SER A 6 4.74 3.07 1.87
C SER A 6 5.92 3.91 1.35
N GLY A 7 6.52 3.56 0.20
CA GLY A 7 7.74 4.21 -0.30
C GLY A 7 9.02 3.72 0.38
N LYS A 8 8.92 2.69 1.22
CA LYS A 8 10.01 1.87 1.74
C LYS A 8 9.63 0.41 1.53
N PHE A 9 10.62 -0.51 1.47
CA PHE A 9 10.30 -1.91 1.25
C PHE A 9 9.40 -2.47 2.35
N PHE A 10 9.69 -2.17 3.63
CA PHE A 10 8.79 -2.38 4.77
C PHE A 10 8.52 -1.07 5.50
N ALA A 11 7.29 -0.87 5.96
CA ALA A 11 6.87 0.38 6.61
C ALA A 11 7.65 0.69 7.90
N HIS A 12 8.11 -0.32 8.66
CA HIS A 12 8.93 -0.08 9.85
C HIS A 12 10.26 0.66 9.54
N GLN A 13 10.70 0.68 8.26
CA GLN A 13 11.91 1.40 7.83
C GLN A 13 11.74 2.93 7.82
N HIS A 14 10.52 3.45 8.03
CA HIS A 14 10.27 4.87 8.29
C HIS A 14 10.59 5.25 9.74
N LEU A 15 10.71 4.26 10.61
CA LEU A 15 10.98 4.42 12.04
C LEU A 15 12.32 3.77 12.36
N ASP A 16 12.98 4.24 13.41
CA ASP A 16 14.22 3.60 13.90
C ASP A 16 13.88 2.35 14.74
N VAL A 17 13.19 1.40 14.11
CA VAL A 17 12.76 0.12 14.71
C VAL A 17 13.24 -1.03 13.83
N ARG A 18 13.90 -2.00 14.47
CA ARG A 18 14.31 -3.25 13.84
C ARG A 18 13.54 -4.42 14.46
N PRO A 19 12.48 -4.93 13.82
CA PRO A 19 11.70 -6.04 14.34
C PRO A 19 12.50 -7.34 14.31
N ASP A 20 12.27 -8.22 15.29
CA ASP A 20 12.85 -9.56 15.31
C ASP A 20 12.01 -10.57 14.51
N ILE A 21 10.73 -10.28 14.28
CA ILE A 21 9.84 -11.09 13.46
C ILE A 21 9.02 -10.19 12.53
N ILE A 22 9.00 -10.51 11.24
CA ILE A 22 8.15 -9.83 10.23
C ILE A 22 7.26 -10.88 9.57
N THR A 23 5.95 -10.74 9.72
CA THR A 23 4.97 -11.55 8.99
C THR A 23 4.63 -10.88 7.66
N CYS A 24 4.68 -11.64 6.59
CA CYS A 24 4.49 -11.19 5.21
C CYS A 24 3.29 -11.88 4.58
N ALA A 25 2.48 -11.12 3.84
CA ALA A 25 1.33 -11.65 3.11
C ALA A 25 0.96 -10.72 1.94
N LYS A 26 -0.16 -10.95 1.30
CA LYS A 26 -0.77 -10.08 0.27
C LYS A 26 0.19 -9.74 -0.88
N GLY A 27 0.86 -8.58 -0.82
CA GLY A 27 1.78 -8.10 -1.84
C GLY A 27 2.94 -9.04 -2.18
N ILE A 28 3.34 -9.95 -1.26
CA ILE A 28 4.42 -10.92 -1.51
C ILE A 28 4.16 -11.80 -2.73
N GLY A 29 2.90 -12.19 -2.96
CA GLY A 29 2.51 -13.05 -4.08
C GLY A 29 1.73 -12.31 -5.18
N ASN A 30 1.43 -11.03 -5.00
CA ASN A 30 0.64 -10.20 -5.92
C ASN A 30 -0.64 -10.91 -6.43
N GLY A 31 -1.39 -11.52 -5.52
CA GLY A 31 -2.61 -12.28 -5.81
C GLY A 31 -2.43 -13.80 -5.70
N PHE A 32 -1.21 -14.34 -5.76
CA PHE A 32 -0.98 -15.74 -5.45
C PHE A 32 -1.10 -15.98 -3.94
N PRO A 33 -1.87 -17.02 -3.49
CA PRO A 33 -2.08 -17.28 -2.06
C PRO A 33 -0.80 -17.76 -1.40
N MET A 34 -0.14 -16.87 -0.66
CA MET A 34 1.05 -17.21 0.12
C MET A 34 1.27 -16.25 1.27
N GLY A 35 2.09 -16.66 2.19
CA GLY A 35 2.63 -15.85 3.27
C GLY A 35 4.05 -16.32 3.61
N ALA A 36 4.78 -15.45 4.30
CA ALA A 36 6.12 -15.76 4.80
C ALA A 36 6.33 -15.13 6.18
N VAL A 37 7.30 -15.64 6.90
CA VAL A 37 7.77 -15.06 8.16
C VAL A 37 9.28 -14.89 8.05
N LEU A 38 9.77 -13.67 8.26
CA LEU A 38 11.19 -13.39 8.40
C LEU A 38 11.51 -13.37 9.89
N ILE A 39 12.49 -14.16 10.31
CA ILE A 39 12.84 -14.34 11.72
C ILE A 39 14.29 -13.95 11.92
N SER A 40 14.54 -13.12 12.95
CA SER A 40 15.87 -12.71 13.34
C SER A 40 16.73 -13.90 13.76
N PRO A 41 18.03 -13.92 13.44
CA PRO A 41 18.96 -14.94 13.91
C PRO A 41 19.07 -15.05 15.44
N LYS A 42 18.58 -14.09 16.19
CA LYS A 42 18.48 -14.16 17.67
C LYS A 42 17.55 -15.26 18.15
N ILE A 43 16.61 -15.69 17.29
CA ILE A 43 15.64 -16.74 17.57
C ILE A 43 16.16 -18.02 16.91
N GLU A 44 16.67 -18.94 17.72
CA GLU A 44 17.17 -20.21 17.22
C GLU A 44 16.02 -21.13 16.79
N ALA A 45 16.10 -21.64 15.57
CA ALA A 45 15.12 -22.60 15.06
C ALA A 45 15.37 -23.98 15.68
N THR A 46 14.31 -24.61 16.19
CA THR A 46 14.34 -25.98 16.68
C THR A 46 13.43 -26.87 15.85
N TYR A 47 13.77 -28.15 15.75
CA TYR A 47 12.93 -29.11 15.03
C TYR A 47 11.51 -29.15 15.60
N GLY A 48 10.51 -29.03 14.74
CA GLY A 48 9.09 -29.06 15.13
C GLY A 48 8.55 -27.74 15.67
N MET A 49 9.36 -26.66 15.73
CA MET A 49 8.88 -25.33 16.18
C MET A 49 7.82 -24.75 15.24
N LEU A 50 7.96 -24.94 13.94
CA LEU A 50 7.04 -24.49 12.92
C LEU A 50 6.68 -25.67 12.00
N GLY A 51 5.41 -25.73 11.60
CA GLY A 51 4.92 -26.74 10.67
C GLY A 51 3.90 -26.17 9.70
N THR A 52 4.03 -26.51 8.43
CA THR A 52 3.07 -26.14 7.41
C THR A 52 3.10 -27.15 6.28
N THR A 53 1.94 -27.61 5.82
CA THR A 53 1.84 -28.63 4.76
C THR A 53 2.35 -28.10 3.42
N PHE A 54 2.05 -26.84 3.10
CA PHE A 54 2.41 -26.22 1.81
C PHE A 54 3.54 -25.20 1.90
N GLY A 55 4.19 -25.08 3.05
CA GLY A 55 5.29 -24.13 3.23
C GLY A 55 6.45 -24.42 2.30
N GLY A 56 6.98 -23.39 1.65
CA GLY A 56 8.08 -23.48 0.71
C GLY A 56 7.73 -24.17 -0.62
N ASN A 57 6.44 -24.29 -0.98
CA ASN A 57 6.10 -24.88 -2.26
C ASN A 57 6.63 -24.03 -3.43
N HIS A 58 7.07 -24.70 -4.49
CA HIS A 58 7.79 -24.08 -5.59
C HIS A 58 6.97 -23.02 -6.33
N LEU A 59 5.64 -23.20 -6.48
CA LEU A 59 4.79 -22.23 -7.18
C LEU A 59 4.71 -20.91 -6.41
N ALA A 60 4.49 -20.98 -5.09
CA ALA A 60 4.45 -19.79 -4.25
C ALA A 60 5.80 -19.05 -4.23
N CYS A 61 6.91 -19.81 -4.08
CA CYS A 61 8.25 -19.23 -4.10
C CYS A 61 8.57 -18.56 -5.44
N THR A 62 8.22 -19.20 -6.56
CA THR A 62 8.41 -18.63 -7.90
C THR A 62 7.58 -17.37 -8.10
N ALA A 63 6.32 -17.37 -7.65
CA ALA A 63 5.47 -16.16 -7.71
C ALA A 63 6.08 -15.01 -6.90
N ALA A 64 6.56 -15.28 -5.68
CA ALA A 64 7.20 -14.26 -4.85
C ALA A 64 8.49 -13.72 -5.48
N LEU A 65 9.34 -14.60 -6.02
CA LEU A 65 10.57 -14.19 -6.71
C LEU A 65 10.28 -13.28 -7.91
N ALA A 66 9.27 -13.63 -8.71
CA ALA A 66 8.85 -12.80 -9.85
C ALA A 66 8.35 -11.41 -9.40
N VAL A 67 7.60 -11.34 -8.29
CA VAL A 67 7.15 -10.06 -7.72
C VAL A 67 8.34 -9.22 -7.25
N LEU A 68 9.29 -9.83 -6.56
CA LEU A 68 10.49 -9.12 -6.07
C LEU A 68 11.34 -8.59 -7.22
N ASP A 69 11.55 -9.41 -8.27
CA ASP A 69 12.27 -9.01 -9.48
C ASP A 69 11.63 -7.79 -10.15
N VAL A 70 10.31 -7.77 -10.30
CA VAL A 70 9.58 -6.64 -10.88
C VAL A 70 9.71 -5.39 -10.00
N ILE A 71 9.54 -5.52 -8.68
CA ILE A 71 9.67 -4.39 -7.74
C ILE A 71 11.06 -3.75 -7.86
N GLU A 72 12.11 -4.56 -7.93
CA GLU A 72 13.49 -4.10 -8.03
C GLU A 72 13.79 -3.50 -9.40
N ARG A 73 13.53 -4.25 -10.48
CA ARG A 73 13.83 -3.85 -11.86
C ARG A 73 13.09 -2.58 -12.29
N GLU A 74 11.87 -2.41 -11.83
CA GLU A 74 11.04 -1.25 -12.21
C GLU A 74 11.09 -0.13 -11.16
N HIS A 75 11.94 -0.23 -10.14
CA HIS A 75 12.13 0.78 -9.10
C HIS A 75 10.81 1.20 -8.44
N LEU A 76 9.93 0.21 -8.16
CA LEU A 76 8.57 0.49 -7.70
C LEU A 76 8.50 1.07 -6.29
N VAL A 77 9.50 0.83 -5.45
CA VAL A 77 9.59 1.44 -4.11
C VAL A 77 9.81 2.95 -4.21
N GLU A 78 10.75 3.36 -5.05
CA GLU A 78 11.07 4.77 -5.33
C GLU A 78 9.91 5.46 -6.03
N ASN A 79 9.26 4.77 -6.99
CA ASN A 79 8.07 5.28 -7.65
C ASN A 79 6.94 5.52 -6.64
N ALA A 80 6.68 4.57 -5.75
CA ALA A 80 5.65 4.72 -4.71
C ALA A 80 5.94 5.91 -3.78
N ALA A 81 7.19 6.14 -3.41
CA ALA A 81 7.59 7.31 -2.62
C ALA A 81 7.34 8.61 -3.39
N LYS A 82 7.82 8.69 -4.64
CA LYS A 82 7.73 9.90 -5.49
C LYS A 82 6.28 10.27 -5.80
N VAL A 83 5.51 9.30 -6.30
CA VAL A 83 4.11 9.52 -6.70
C VAL A 83 3.22 9.73 -5.47
N GLY A 84 3.48 9.00 -4.39
CA GLY A 84 2.76 9.18 -3.12
C GLY A 84 2.95 10.56 -2.52
N ASN A 85 4.18 11.08 -2.50
CA ASN A 85 4.46 12.44 -2.04
C ASN A 85 3.73 13.49 -2.88
N TYR A 86 3.68 13.32 -4.20
CA TYR A 86 2.91 14.18 -5.08
C TYR A 86 1.42 14.16 -4.72
N LEU A 87 0.81 12.96 -4.65
CA LEU A 87 -0.61 12.80 -4.32
C LEU A 87 -0.95 13.44 -2.97
N ILE A 88 -0.17 13.16 -1.92
CA ILE A 88 -0.39 13.71 -0.58
C ILE A 88 -0.28 15.24 -0.61
N SER A 89 0.70 15.80 -1.33
CA SER A 89 0.88 17.25 -1.48
C SER A 89 -0.34 17.89 -2.13
N GLU A 90 -0.84 17.35 -3.24
CA GLU A 90 -1.99 17.89 -3.96
C GLU A 90 -3.30 17.74 -3.14
N LEU A 91 -3.49 16.61 -2.47
CA LEU A 91 -4.63 16.39 -1.59
C LEU A 91 -4.63 17.33 -0.38
N LYS A 92 -3.47 17.67 0.17
CA LYS A 92 -3.35 18.70 1.23
C LYS A 92 -3.69 20.11 0.73
N LYS A 93 -3.39 20.43 -0.55
CA LYS A 93 -3.85 21.69 -1.15
C LYS A 93 -5.37 21.68 -1.31
N LEU A 94 -5.95 20.55 -1.75
CA LEU A 94 -7.40 20.41 -1.86
C LEU A 94 -8.08 20.56 -0.48
N GLN A 95 -7.51 20.00 0.57
CA GLN A 95 -7.98 20.19 1.95
C GLN A 95 -8.09 21.67 2.35
N GLN A 96 -7.14 22.51 1.92
CA GLN A 96 -7.16 23.94 2.26
C GLN A 96 -8.35 24.70 1.63
N THR A 97 -8.90 24.17 0.54
CA THR A 97 -10.01 24.80 -0.21
C THR A 97 -11.34 24.07 -0.03
N ASN A 98 -11.32 22.88 0.52
CA ASN A 98 -12.52 22.05 0.75
C ASN A 98 -12.68 21.75 2.24
N PRO A 99 -13.58 22.47 2.96
CA PRO A 99 -13.77 22.32 4.39
C PRO A 99 -14.32 20.94 4.80
N SER A 100 -14.89 20.17 3.87
CA SER A 100 -15.35 18.81 4.16
C SER A 100 -14.19 17.83 4.39
N ILE A 101 -12.96 18.16 3.98
CA ILE A 101 -11.77 17.34 4.20
C ILE A 101 -11.13 17.74 5.53
N VAL A 102 -11.24 16.87 6.52
CA VAL A 102 -10.72 17.09 7.88
C VAL A 102 -9.23 16.84 7.96
N ASP A 103 -8.76 15.76 7.31
CA ASP A 103 -7.34 15.37 7.35
C ASP A 103 -6.93 14.60 6.10
N VAL A 104 -5.64 14.76 5.73
CA VAL A 104 -4.98 13.99 4.67
C VAL A 104 -3.67 13.43 5.23
N ARG A 105 -3.58 12.11 5.33
CA ARG A 105 -2.43 11.40 5.89
C ARG A 105 -2.06 10.17 5.08
N GLY A 106 -0.80 9.77 5.18
CA GLY A 106 -0.30 8.56 4.52
C GLY A 106 1.20 8.57 4.31
N GLU A 107 1.70 7.44 3.82
CA GLU A 107 3.08 7.24 3.40
C GLU A 107 3.10 6.51 2.07
N GLY A 108 3.86 7.01 1.10
CA GLY A 108 3.89 6.48 -0.25
C GLY A 108 2.49 6.40 -0.87
N LEU A 109 2.13 5.24 -1.41
CA LEU A 109 0.84 4.97 -2.03
C LEU A 109 -0.18 4.32 -1.06
N MET A 110 -0.08 4.60 0.23
CA MET A 110 -1.11 4.31 1.22
C MET A 110 -1.62 5.62 1.80
N ILE A 111 -2.76 6.11 1.30
CA ILE A 111 -3.26 7.44 1.60
C ILE A 111 -4.69 7.34 2.15
N GLY A 112 -4.96 8.09 3.20
CA GLY A 112 -6.29 8.29 3.78
C GLY A 112 -6.69 9.75 3.68
N ILE A 113 -7.92 9.98 3.24
CA ILE A 113 -8.57 11.30 3.21
C ILE A 113 -9.76 11.19 4.15
N GLU A 114 -9.73 11.92 5.24
CA GLU A 114 -10.80 11.95 6.24
C GLU A 114 -11.76 13.10 5.97
N PHE A 115 -13.06 12.81 6.00
CA PHE A 115 -14.14 13.76 5.77
C PHE A 115 -14.95 13.96 7.05
N GLU A 116 -15.67 15.08 7.16
CA GLU A 116 -16.58 15.36 8.28
C GLU A 116 -17.74 14.37 8.38
N GLY A 117 -18.18 13.82 7.25
CA GLY A 117 -19.33 12.93 7.15
C GLY A 117 -19.06 11.63 6.41
N PRO A 118 -20.08 10.76 6.30
CA PRO A 118 -19.96 9.48 5.60
C PRO A 118 -19.63 9.65 4.12
N ILE A 119 -18.71 8.81 3.62
CA ILE A 119 -18.20 8.86 2.22
C ILE A 119 -18.94 7.93 1.27
N LYS A 120 -20.06 7.32 1.66
CA LYS A 120 -20.77 6.35 0.83
C LYS A 120 -21.18 6.93 -0.53
N ASP A 121 -21.80 8.10 -0.52
CA ASP A 121 -22.28 8.74 -1.75
C ASP A 121 -21.13 9.26 -2.61
N LEU A 122 -20.10 9.82 -1.99
CA LEU A 122 -18.84 10.20 -2.67
C LEU A 122 -18.23 8.98 -3.39
N ARG A 123 -18.12 7.83 -2.71
CA ARG A 123 -17.58 6.62 -3.32
C ARG A 123 -18.45 6.09 -4.46
N ASN A 124 -19.76 6.15 -4.32
CA ASN A 124 -20.68 5.78 -5.40
C ASN A 124 -20.49 6.68 -6.62
N HIS A 125 -20.42 8.00 -6.41
CA HIS A 125 -20.12 8.97 -7.48
C HIS A 125 -18.77 8.68 -8.14
N LEU A 126 -17.70 8.50 -7.36
CA LEU A 126 -16.37 8.18 -7.91
C LEU A 126 -16.38 6.91 -8.78
N VAL A 127 -17.07 5.85 -8.34
CA VAL A 127 -17.13 4.58 -9.08
C VAL A 127 -18.01 4.69 -10.34
N HIS A 128 -19.21 5.23 -10.21
CA HIS A 128 -20.21 5.17 -11.29
C HIS A 128 -20.09 6.30 -12.31
N ASP A 129 -19.70 7.50 -11.86
CA ASP A 129 -19.65 8.67 -12.73
C ASP A 129 -18.23 9.03 -13.16
N LYS A 130 -17.24 8.78 -12.28
CA LYS A 130 -15.83 9.10 -12.55
C LYS A 130 -14.99 7.88 -12.91
N HIS A 131 -15.52 6.66 -12.74
CA HIS A 131 -14.82 5.38 -12.96
C HIS A 131 -13.54 5.20 -12.10
N VAL A 132 -13.53 5.83 -10.92
CA VAL A 132 -12.41 5.78 -9.96
C VAL A 132 -12.75 4.82 -8.82
N PHE A 133 -12.04 3.69 -8.75
CA PHE A 133 -12.23 2.70 -7.69
C PHE A 133 -11.42 3.08 -6.46
N THR A 134 -12.08 3.25 -5.34
CA THR A 134 -11.46 3.60 -4.06
C THR A 134 -11.84 2.63 -2.95
N GLY A 135 -11.02 2.55 -1.90
CA GLY A 135 -11.33 1.84 -0.68
C GLY A 135 -11.95 2.75 0.39
N ALA A 136 -12.34 2.14 1.51
CA ALA A 136 -12.68 2.84 2.74
C ALA A 136 -11.89 2.23 3.91
N ALA A 137 -11.50 3.05 4.87
CA ALA A 137 -10.90 2.60 6.12
C ALA A 137 -11.86 2.76 7.31
N SER A 138 -12.88 3.60 7.16
CA SER A 138 -13.97 3.85 8.09
C SER A 138 -15.17 4.36 7.30
N THR A 139 -16.23 4.76 7.98
CA THR A 139 -17.43 5.37 7.36
C THR A 139 -17.13 6.71 6.70
N ASN A 140 -16.10 7.42 7.16
CA ASN A 140 -15.72 8.78 6.74
C ASN A 140 -14.29 8.89 6.18
N ILE A 141 -13.55 7.78 6.01
CA ILE A 141 -12.18 7.79 5.49
C ILE A 141 -12.13 7.12 4.11
N LEU A 142 -11.90 7.92 3.08
CA LEU A 142 -11.57 7.44 1.74
C LEU A 142 -10.12 6.97 1.71
N ARG A 143 -9.90 5.74 1.30
CA ARG A 143 -8.58 5.14 1.24
C ARG A 143 -8.13 4.96 -0.21
N LEU A 144 -6.98 5.52 -0.56
CA LEU A 144 -6.33 5.32 -1.84
C LEU A 144 -5.18 4.32 -1.70
N LEU A 145 -5.24 3.25 -2.51
CA LEU A 145 -4.22 2.20 -2.60
C LEU A 145 -3.96 1.88 -4.08
N PRO A 146 -3.50 2.84 -4.88
CA PRO A 146 -3.24 2.58 -6.29
C PRO A 146 -2.12 1.55 -6.47
N PRO A 147 -1.96 0.96 -7.67
CA PRO A 147 -0.85 0.06 -7.95
C PRO A 147 0.50 0.77 -7.79
N LEU A 148 1.55 0.01 -7.44
CA LEU A 148 2.90 0.59 -7.24
C LEU A 148 3.48 1.19 -8.53
N CYS A 149 3.03 0.72 -9.69
CA CYS A 149 3.42 1.20 -11.01
C CYS A 149 2.61 2.42 -11.49
N LEU A 150 1.77 3.03 -10.64
CA LEU A 150 1.03 4.25 -11.00
C LEU A 150 2.01 5.30 -11.51
N SER A 151 1.78 5.79 -12.72
CA SER A 151 2.60 6.84 -13.32
C SER A 151 2.27 8.21 -12.72
N MET A 152 3.17 9.16 -12.91
CA MET A 152 2.93 10.55 -12.47
C MET A 152 1.77 11.20 -13.24
N ASP A 153 1.56 10.84 -14.51
CA ASP A 153 0.49 11.42 -15.30
C ASP A 153 -0.87 10.86 -14.90
N GLU A 154 -0.97 9.56 -14.63
CA GLU A 154 -2.17 8.96 -14.02
C GLU A 154 -2.48 9.54 -12.63
N ALA A 155 -1.45 9.82 -11.83
CA ALA A 155 -1.62 10.48 -10.53
C ALA A 155 -2.17 11.91 -10.66
N LYS A 156 -1.72 12.67 -11.67
CA LYS A 156 -2.29 14.00 -11.96
C LYS A 156 -3.75 13.91 -12.39
N GLU A 157 -4.07 12.96 -13.28
CA GLU A 157 -5.45 12.71 -13.71
C GLU A 157 -6.34 12.34 -12.52
N ALA A 158 -5.86 11.45 -11.63
CA ALA A 158 -6.59 11.08 -10.43
C ALA A 158 -6.90 12.29 -9.52
N ILE A 159 -5.96 13.23 -9.36
CA ILE A 159 -6.19 14.46 -8.60
C ILE A 159 -7.27 15.32 -9.26
N GLU A 160 -7.28 15.46 -10.60
CA GLU A 160 -8.33 16.23 -11.29
C GLU A 160 -9.72 15.59 -11.13
N LEU A 161 -9.81 14.26 -11.08
CA LEU A 161 -11.06 13.54 -10.85
C LEU A 161 -11.57 13.64 -9.40
N LEU A 162 -10.68 13.93 -8.44
CA LEU A 162 -11.01 14.09 -7.02
C LEU A 162 -11.37 15.54 -6.63
N LYS A 163 -11.18 16.50 -7.52
CA LYS A 163 -11.61 17.92 -7.35
C LYS A 163 -13.12 18.06 -7.60
#